data_ad96701a4231cd0d90240d22f3ba58a7
#
_entry.id   ad96701a4231cd0d90240d22f3ba58a7
#
_cell.length_a   1.000
_cell.length_b   1.000
_cell.length_c   1.000
_cell.angle_alpha   90.00
_cell.angle_beta   90.00
_cell.angle_gamma   90.00
#
_symmetry.space_group_name_H-M   'P 1'
#
loop_
_entity.id
_entity.type
_entity.pdbx_description
1 polymer ?
#
loop_
_entity_poly.entity_id
_entity_poly.type
_entity_poly.pdbx_seq_one_letter_code
_entity_poly.pdbx_strand_id
1 'polypeptide(L)'
;MKNHIKKISQNLNSKFYFDYDMSKTVWFRAGGKAAIFCLVYDINELKIILKEIGDFPFDIIGAGSNLLVRDRGFNGIIFKLGKEFNKINICERSVNVGAGILDNNLAKFAEVNNIKNFEFYSGIPGSIGGAVKMNAGCYGFETKDVIKEIKCINNKGELINYSKDQINFDYRKSNLPVNSIIISAKFDCLYGNKKEIQLNIKNIKKIRENSQPIKSKTSGSTFKNPKNNFAAKLIEQSGCKGLQVGDVIVSEKHANFLINLNQASASEIEDLGSMIIDAVYNKFNIKLEWEIKIIG
;
A
#
# COMPACT_ATOMS: atom_id res chain seq x y z
N MET A 1 -0.13 26.31 10.15
CA MET A 1 0.73 25.28 9.53
C MET A 1 0.87 25.44 8.02
N LYS A 2 -0.17 25.46 7.18
CA LYS A 2 -0.03 25.60 5.70
C LYS A 2 0.88 26.77 5.29
N ASN A 3 0.69 27.99 5.84
CA ASN A 3 1.54 29.14 5.51
C ASN A 3 3.00 28.97 5.91
N HIS A 4 3.26 28.27 7.03
CA HIS A 4 4.61 27.95 7.46
C HIS A 4 5.29 26.98 6.47
N ILE A 5 4.62 25.87 6.14
CA ILE A 5 5.13 24.91 5.15
C ILE A 5 5.32 25.56 3.78
N LYS A 6 4.44 26.48 3.38
CA LYS A 6 4.59 27.22 2.12
C LYS A 6 5.88 28.06 2.08
N LYS A 7 6.31 28.63 3.23
CA LYS A 7 7.59 29.36 3.31
C LYS A 7 8.79 28.45 3.20
N ILE A 8 8.82 27.34 3.97
CA ILE A 8 9.96 26.42 3.93
C ILE A 8 10.08 25.69 2.60
N SER A 9 8.96 25.40 1.93
CA SER A 9 8.95 24.69 0.64
C SER A 9 9.71 25.43 -0.47
N GLN A 10 9.89 26.76 -0.35
CA GLN A 10 10.65 27.57 -1.31
C GLN A 10 12.14 27.25 -1.33
N ASN A 11 12.67 26.67 -0.23
CA ASN A 11 14.08 26.33 -0.05
C ASN A 11 14.35 24.83 -0.20
N LEU A 12 13.35 24.04 -0.63
CA LEU A 12 13.45 22.58 -0.78
C LEU A 12 13.22 22.20 -2.25
N ASN A 13 13.87 21.12 -2.68
CA ASN A 13 13.67 20.55 -4.02
C ASN A 13 12.41 19.66 -4.09
N SER A 14 11.94 19.16 -2.95
CA SER A 14 10.70 18.39 -2.84
C SER A 14 9.51 19.21 -3.32
N LYS A 15 8.52 18.54 -3.90
CA LYS A 15 7.35 19.21 -4.47
C LYS A 15 6.18 19.21 -3.50
N PHE A 16 5.62 20.39 -3.26
CA PHE A 16 4.46 20.58 -2.39
C PHE A 16 3.26 21.01 -3.20
N TYR A 17 2.13 20.36 -2.94
CA TYR A 17 0.83 20.68 -3.51
C TYR A 17 -0.15 20.94 -2.37
N PHE A 18 -0.79 22.10 -2.36
CA PHE A 18 -1.73 22.50 -1.33
C PHE A 18 -3.15 22.23 -1.79
N ASP A 19 -4.01 21.77 -0.88
CA ASP A 19 -5.39 21.38 -1.16
C ASP A 19 -5.49 20.35 -2.30
N TYR A 20 -4.57 19.38 -2.27
CA TYR A 20 -4.37 18.41 -3.34
C TYR A 20 -5.49 17.36 -3.37
N ASP A 21 -6.11 17.22 -4.52
CA ASP A 21 -7.14 16.20 -4.79
C ASP A 21 -6.51 14.80 -4.81
N MET A 22 -6.81 14.01 -3.77
CA MET A 22 -6.24 12.68 -3.59
C MET A 22 -6.79 11.65 -4.58
N SER A 23 -7.95 11.88 -5.17
CA SER A 23 -8.49 11.01 -6.22
C SER A 23 -7.54 10.83 -7.41
N LYS A 24 -6.67 11.81 -7.66
CA LYS A 24 -5.63 11.76 -8.70
C LYS A 24 -4.50 10.76 -8.41
N THR A 25 -4.33 10.35 -7.14
CA THR A 25 -3.19 9.53 -6.70
C THR A 25 -3.61 8.15 -6.20
N VAL A 26 -4.79 8.02 -5.59
CA VAL A 26 -5.31 6.73 -5.14
C VAL A 26 -5.91 5.93 -6.31
N TRP A 27 -5.82 4.61 -6.23
CA TRP A 27 -6.28 3.73 -7.32
C TRP A 27 -7.80 3.67 -7.46
N PHE A 28 -8.55 3.88 -6.41
CA PHE A 28 -10.01 4.04 -6.49
C PHE A 28 -10.45 5.22 -7.33
N ARG A 29 -9.59 6.22 -7.53
CA ARG A 29 -9.96 7.48 -8.17
C ARG A 29 -11.12 8.19 -7.46
N ALA A 30 -11.22 8.03 -6.15
CA ALA A 30 -12.22 8.62 -5.27
C ALA A 30 -11.54 9.19 -4.03
N GLY A 31 -12.18 10.14 -3.37
CA GLY A 31 -11.74 10.71 -2.10
C GLY A 31 -11.45 12.20 -2.13
N GLY A 32 -11.43 12.79 -0.95
CA GLY A 32 -11.26 14.23 -0.72
C GLY A 32 -9.83 14.74 -0.88
N LYS A 33 -9.61 15.97 -0.44
CA LYS A 33 -8.32 16.66 -0.57
C LYS A 33 -7.41 16.41 0.63
N ALA A 34 -6.10 16.30 0.40
CA ALA A 34 -5.09 16.48 1.44
C ALA A 34 -4.78 17.98 1.61
N ALA A 35 -4.66 18.44 2.84
CA ALA A 35 -4.27 19.83 3.08
C ALA A 35 -2.92 20.16 2.44
N ILE A 36 -1.99 19.20 2.49
CA ILE A 36 -0.70 19.26 1.81
C ILE A 36 -0.36 17.85 1.28
N PHE A 37 0.03 17.77 0.02
CA PHE A 37 0.65 16.57 -0.56
C PHE A 37 2.11 16.90 -0.88
N CYS A 38 3.04 16.11 -0.36
CA CYS A 38 4.47 16.34 -0.52
C CYS A 38 5.16 15.16 -1.19
N LEU A 39 5.69 15.37 -2.40
CA LEU A 39 6.58 14.44 -3.06
C LEU A 39 8.01 14.70 -2.59
N VAL A 40 8.49 13.89 -1.66
CA VAL A 40 9.80 14.03 -1.03
C VAL A 40 10.89 13.44 -1.90
N TYR A 41 11.97 14.18 -2.16
CA TYR A 41 13.03 13.76 -3.05
C TYR A 41 14.23 13.14 -2.36
N ASP A 42 14.57 13.59 -1.16
CA ASP A 42 15.69 13.05 -0.39
C ASP A 42 15.43 13.03 1.13
N ILE A 43 16.29 12.31 1.84
CA ILE A 43 16.14 12.05 3.27
C ILE A 43 16.38 13.30 4.13
N ASN A 44 17.25 14.22 3.70
CA ASN A 44 17.56 15.42 4.49
C ASN A 44 16.40 16.39 4.44
N GLU A 45 15.76 16.55 3.27
CA GLU A 45 14.53 17.32 3.16
C GLU A 45 13.40 16.71 3.98
N LEU A 46 13.24 15.36 3.98
CA LEU A 46 12.26 14.69 4.84
C LEU A 46 12.51 14.99 6.33
N LYS A 47 13.77 14.97 6.78
CA LYS A 47 14.13 15.33 8.16
C LYS A 47 13.76 16.76 8.51
N ILE A 48 14.06 17.71 7.60
CA ILE A 48 13.70 19.12 7.78
C ILE A 48 12.17 19.24 7.90
N ILE A 49 11.42 18.67 6.95
CA ILE A 49 9.97 18.77 6.94
C ILE A 49 9.36 18.17 8.22
N LEU A 50 9.81 16.98 8.65
CA LEU A 50 9.30 16.34 9.87
C LEU A 50 9.53 17.17 11.12
N LYS A 51 10.67 17.84 11.24
CA LYS A 51 10.95 18.78 12.35
C LYS A 51 10.05 20.00 12.30
N GLU A 52 9.85 20.57 11.13
CA GLU A 52 9.08 21.80 10.93
C GLU A 52 7.56 21.61 11.10
N ILE A 53 7.05 20.40 10.84
CA ILE A 53 5.63 20.11 11.02
C ILE A 53 5.25 19.81 12.48
N GLY A 54 6.22 19.39 13.32
CA GLY A 54 5.97 19.03 14.72
C GLY A 54 4.85 18.00 14.87
N ASP A 55 3.81 18.34 15.62
CA ASP A 55 2.64 17.48 15.85
C ASP A 55 1.55 17.61 14.77
N PHE A 56 1.81 18.33 13.68
CA PHE A 56 0.83 18.41 12.59
C PHE A 56 0.63 17.03 11.96
N PRO A 57 -0.62 16.59 11.79
CA PRO A 57 -0.90 15.24 11.29
C PRO A 57 -0.22 14.96 9.96
N PHE A 58 0.36 13.78 9.84
CA PHE A 58 0.88 13.32 8.57
C PHE A 58 0.56 11.84 8.32
N ASP A 59 0.58 11.46 7.07
CA ASP A 59 0.51 10.08 6.61
C ASP A 59 1.43 9.88 5.41
N ILE A 60 1.63 8.64 5.00
CA ILE A 60 2.45 8.28 3.86
C ILE A 60 1.67 7.42 2.88
N ILE A 61 1.79 7.75 1.59
CA ILE A 61 1.23 6.97 0.50
C ILE A 61 2.35 6.34 -0.33
N GLY A 62 2.22 5.03 -0.58
CA GLY A 62 3.06 4.34 -1.56
C GLY A 62 2.51 4.48 -2.98
N ALA A 63 2.12 3.36 -3.59
CA ALA A 63 1.48 3.35 -4.91
C ALA A 63 0.03 3.88 -4.93
N GLY A 64 -0.60 4.06 -3.75
CA GLY A 64 -2.00 4.45 -3.65
C GLY A 64 -3.00 3.32 -3.88
N SER A 65 -2.54 2.07 -3.83
CA SER A 65 -3.32 0.87 -4.12
C SER A 65 -4.10 0.30 -2.93
N ASN A 66 -3.93 0.86 -1.72
CA ASN A 66 -4.60 0.40 -0.50
C ASN A 66 -5.00 1.57 0.40
N LEU A 67 -5.46 2.68 -0.18
CA LEU A 67 -5.84 3.88 0.54
C LEU A 67 -7.15 4.44 0.03
N LEU A 68 -8.03 4.81 0.96
CA LEU A 68 -9.21 5.64 0.74
C LEU A 68 -9.11 6.88 1.61
N VAL A 69 -9.25 8.06 1.00
CA VAL A 69 -9.33 9.34 1.73
C VAL A 69 -10.79 9.76 1.75
N ARG A 70 -11.38 9.95 2.93
CA ARG A 70 -12.78 10.37 3.06
C ARG A 70 -13.04 11.69 2.35
N ASP A 71 -14.29 11.94 1.95
CA ASP A 71 -14.67 13.12 1.15
C ASP A 71 -14.36 14.44 1.83
N ARG A 72 -14.42 14.52 3.17
CA ARG A 72 -13.99 15.69 3.94
C ARG A 72 -12.50 15.98 3.86
N GLY A 73 -11.72 15.03 3.34
CA GLY A 73 -10.28 15.15 3.15
C GLY A 73 -9.45 14.83 4.39
N PHE A 74 -8.14 14.99 4.25
CA PHE A 74 -7.16 14.80 5.32
C PHE A 74 -6.52 16.15 5.69
N ASN A 75 -6.79 16.64 6.90
CA ASN A 75 -6.22 17.91 7.39
C ASN A 75 -4.80 17.71 7.93
N GLY A 76 -3.89 17.31 7.04
CA GLY A 76 -2.50 17.01 7.36
C GLY A 76 -1.62 16.97 6.11
N ILE A 77 -0.40 16.46 6.25
CA ILE A 77 0.52 16.23 5.14
C ILE A 77 0.46 14.76 4.73
N ILE A 78 0.26 14.49 3.43
CA ILE A 78 0.47 13.17 2.86
C ILE A 78 1.80 13.16 2.12
N PHE A 79 2.75 12.37 2.62
CA PHE A 79 4.04 12.17 1.98
C PHE A 79 3.98 11.10 0.91
N LYS A 80 4.71 11.32 -0.19
CA LYS A 80 5.06 10.31 -1.19
C LYS A 80 6.55 10.32 -1.41
N LEU A 81 7.18 9.15 -1.34
CA LEU A 81 8.63 9.02 -1.52
C LEU A 81 8.99 8.96 -3.01
N GLY A 82 9.95 9.77 -3.43
CA GLY A 82 10.46 9.86 -4.80
C GLY A 82 11.98 9.67 -4.88
N LYS A 83 12.56 9.99 -6.00
CA LYS A 83 14.03 10.01 -6.32
C LYS A 83 14.91 9.07 -5.47
N GLU A 84 15.47 9.56 -4.34
CA GLU A 84 16.43 8.83 -3.53
C GLU A 84 15.87 7.51 -2.98
N PHE A 85 14.58 7.48 -2.72
CA PHE A 85 13.89 6.31 -2.18
C PHE A 85 13.50 5.27 -3.26
N ASN A 86 13.90 5.49 -4.52
CA ASN A 86 13.63 4.63 -5.67
C ASN A 86 14.89 3.94 -6.21
N LYS A 87 15.78 3.50 -5.31
CA LYS A 87 17.02 2.81 -5.67
C LYS A 87 16.96 1.33 -5.24
N ILE A 88 17.52 0.45 -6.06
CA ILE A 88 17.75 -0.96 -5.75
C ILE A 88 19.22 -1.26 -5.97
N ASN A 89 19.87 -1.86 -4.97
CA ASN A 89 21.29 -2.23 -5.06
C ASN A 89 21.50 -3.62 -4.45
N ILE A 90 22.27 -4.47 -5.13
CA ILE A 90 22.80 -5.70 -4.57
C ILE A 90 24.07 -5.36 -3.80
N CYS A 91 24.15 -5.82 -2.55
CA CYS A 91 25.33 -5.68 -1.71
C CYS A 91 25.60 -7.02 -1.05
N GLU A 92 26.68 -7.68 -1.45
CA GLU A 92 27.04 -9.03 -0.98
C GLU A 92 25.88 -10.04 -1.15
N ARG A 93 25.31 -10.54 -0.04
CA ARG A 93 24.20 -11.46 0.00
C ARG A 93 22.86 -10.81 0.36
N SER A 94 22.72 -9.54 0.02
CA SER A 94 21.53 -8.75 0.33
C SER A 94 21.10 -7.87 -0.84
N VAL A 95 19.82 -7.56 -0.91
CA VAL A 95 19.25 -6.55 -1.81
C VAL A 95 18.73 -5.41 -0.96
N ASN A 96 19.31 -4.22 -1.14
CA ASN A 96 18.84 -2.99 -0.49
C ASN A 96 17.84 -2.29 -1.43
N VAL A 97 16.65 -2.03 -0.94
CA VAL A 97 15.54 -1.51 -1.75
C VAL A 97 14.93 -0.29 -1.08
N GLY A 98 14.87 0.82 -1.81
CA GLY A 98 14.18 2.02 -1.36
C GLY A 98 12.66 1.80 -1.25
N ALA A 99 12.05 2.40 -0.25
CA ALA A 99 10.63 2.17 0.07
C ALA A 99 9.65 2.69 -0.99
N GLY A 100 10.09 3.60 -1.87
CA GLY A 100 9.31 4.11 -3.00
C GLY A 100 9.27 3.18 -4.22
N ILE A 101 10.14 2.17 -4.28
CA ILE A 101 10.15 1.17 -5.36
C ILE A 101 8.82 0.43 -5.41
N LEU A 102 8.28 0.28 -6.61
CA LEU A 102 7.08 -0.53 -6.83
C LEU A 102 7.40 -2.03 -6.70
N ASP A 103 6.51 -2.78 -6.08
CA ASP A 103 6.67 -4.22 -5.85
C ASP A 103 6.98 -4.98 -7.14
N ASN A 104 6.26 -4.68 -8.23
CA ASN A 104 6.53 -5.29 -9.53
C ASN A 104 7.91 -4.93 -10.12
N ASN A 105 8.46 -3.75 -9.78
CA ASN A 105 9.81 -3.37 -10.21
C ASN A 105 10.88 -4.16 -9.45
N LEU A 106 10.65 -4.45 -8.15
CA LEU A 106 11.53 -5.35 -7.39
C LEU A 106 11.49 -6.76 -7.95
N ALA A 107 10.30 -7.31 -8.26
CA ALA A 107 10.17 -8.63 -8.88
C ALA A 107 10.91 -8.71 -10.23
N LYS A 108 10.77 -7.67 -11.07
CA LYS A 108 11.50 -7.59 -12.35
C LYS A 108 13.01 -7.47 -12.18
N PHE A 109 13.46 -6.67 -11.21
CA PHE A 109 14.89 -6.57 -10.88
C PHE A 109 15.45 -7.92 -10.44
N ALA A 110 14.73 -8.64 -9.59
CA ALA A 110 15.11 -9.96 -9.11
C ALA A 110 15.15 -11.00 -10.25
N GLU A 111 14.17 -10.97 -11.16
CA GLU A 111 14.15 -11.80 -12.36
C GLU A 111 15.42 -11.61 -13.22
N VAL A 112 15.77 -10.35 -13.51
CA VAL A 112 16.96 -10.01 -14.32
C VAL A 112 18.25 -10.49 -13.68
N ASN A 113 18.34 -10.44 -12.34
CA ASN A 113 19.52 -10.80 -11.56
C ASN A 113 19.49 -12.24 -11.04
N ASN A 114 18.53 -13.07 -11.46
CA ASN A 114 18.34 -14.46 -11.03
C ASN A 114 18.19 -14.63 -9.51
N ILE A 115 17.54 -13.68 -8.84
CA ILE A 115 17.26 -13.70 -7.39
C ILE A 115 15.88 -14.30 -7.20
N LYS A 116 15.80 -15.43 -6.48
CA LYS A 116 14.54 -16.14 -6.18
C LYS A 116 13.85 -15.61 -4.93
N ASN A 117 12.60 -16.03 -4.74
CA ASN A 117 11.70 -15.70 -3.63
C ASN A 117 11.16 -14.25 -3.66
N PHE A 118 11.31 -13.53 -4.76
CA PHE A 118 10.70 -12.22 -4.99
C PHE A 118 9.56 -12.27 -6.02
N GLU A 119 9.27 -13.44 -6.58
CA GLU A 119 8.29 -13.62 -7.64
C GLU A 119 6.89 -13.15 -7.21
N PHE A 120 6.53 -13.36 -5.94
CA PHE A 120 5.25 -12.96 -5.37
C PHE A 120 4.99 -11.46 -5.44
N TYR A 121 6.03 -10.61 -5.39
CA TYR A 121 5.89 -9.16 -5.56
C TYR A 121 5.32 -8.79 -6.93
N SER A 122 5.45 -9.65 -7.95
CA SER A 122 4.80 -9.43 -9.25
C SER A 122 3.27 -9.49 -9.19
N GLY A 123 2.72 -10.10 -8.15
CA GLY A 123 1.28 -10.19 -7.86
C GLY A 123 0.76 -9.08 -6.95
N ILE A 124 1.62 -8.21 -6.41
CA ILE A 124 1.22 -7.16 -5.45
C ILE A 124 1.27 -5.79 -6.11
N PRO A 125 0.16 -5.05 -6.15
CA PRO A 125 0.12 -3.69 -6.68
C PRO A 125 0.43 -2.68 -5.57
N GLY A 126 1.71 -2.50 -5.27
CA GLY A 126 2.12 -1.67 -4.14
C GLY A 126 3.48 -1.04 -4.32
N SER A 127 4.03 -0.55 -3.23
CA SER A 127 5.42 -0.13 -3.09
C SER A 127 6.03 -0.85 -1.88
N ILE A 128 7.34 -1.01 -1.89
CA ILE A 128 8.08 -1.73 -0.85
C ILE A 128 7.79 -1.19 0.56
N GLY A 129 7.68 0.13 0.73
CA GLY A 129 7.28 0.69 2.03
C GLY A 129 5.88 0.22 2.48
N GLY A 130 4.93 0.16 1.55
CA GLY A 130 3.59 -0.37 1.81
C GLY A 130 3.61 -1.88 2.07
N ALA A 131 4.35 -2.64 1.26
CA ALA A 131 4.48 -4.09 1.41
C ALA A 131 5.10 -4.46 2.78
N VAL A 132 6.12 -3.76 3.22
CA VAL A 132 6.73 -3.96 4.54
C VAL A 132 5.76 -3.59 5.66
N LYS A 133 5.07 -2.44 5.59
CA LYS A 133 4.11 -2.00 6.62
C LYS A 133 2.97 -2.98 6.80
N MET A 134 2.47 -3.53 5.69
CA MET A 134 1.33 -4.45 5.64
C MET A 134 1.73 -5.93 5.71
N ASN A 135 3.02 -6.26 5.81
CA ASN A 135 3.47 -7.64 5.58
C ASN A 135 2.76 -8.23 4.35
N ALA A 136 2.81 -7.49 3.23
CA ALA A 136 2.09 -7.88 2.03
C ALA A 136 2.59 -9.23 1.52
N GLY A 137 1.67 -10.05 1.05
CA GLY A 137 1.98 -11.37 0.54
C GLY A 137 0.88 -11.93 -0.33
N CYS A 138 1.25 -12.85 -1.20
CA CYS A 138 0.37 -13.65 -2.03
C CYS A 138 1.09 -14.92 -2.51
N TYR A 139 0.30 -15.90 -2.95
CA TYR A 139 0.81 -17.15 -3.53
C TYR A 139 1.81 -17.90 -2.63
N GLY A 140 1.56 -17.90 -1.31
CA GLY A 140 2.33 -18.66 -0.32
C GLY A 140 3.57 -17.96 0.23
N PHE A 141 3.86 -16.72 -0.19
CA PHE A 141 4.94 -15.90 0.34
C PHE A 141 4.44 -14.57 0.91
N GLU A 142 5.12 -14.10 1.93
CA GLU A 142 4.91 -12.78 2.54
C GLU A 142 6.24 -12.01 2.63
N THR A 143 6.16 -10.69 2.77
CA THR A 143 7.34 -9.83 2.92
C THR A 143 8.26 -10.26 4.06
N LYS A 144 7.70 -10.74 5.19
CA LYS A 144 8.48 -11.26 6.33
C LYS A 144 9.40 -12.44 5.98
N ASP A 145 9.10 -13.20 4.92
CA ASP A 145 9.85 -14.41 4.57
C ASP A 145 11.21 -14.08 3.94
N VAL A 146 11.32 -12.88 3.35
CA VAL A 146 12.52 -12.44 2.63
C VAL A 146 13.23 -11.22 3.26
N ILE A 147 12.61 -10.53 4.22
CA ILE A 147 13.14 -9.31 4.81
C ILE A 147 14.19 -9.62 5.89
N LYS A 148 15.23 -8.77 5.97
CA LYS A 148 16.31 -8.83 6.98
C LYS A 148 16.29 -7.63 7.92
N GLU A 149 16.14 -6.44 7.34
CA GLU A 149 16.27 -5.17 8.05
C GLU A 149 15.37 -4.11 7.43
N ILE A 150 14.86 -3.21 8.24
CA ILE A 150 14.07 -2.07 7.81
C ILE A 150 14.70 -0.80 8.36
N LYS A 151 14.87 0.19 7.50
CA LYS A 151 15.28 1.54 7.89
C LYS A 151 14.09 2.48 7.86
N CYS A 152 13.81 3.08 9.01
CA CYS A 152 12.73 4.05 9.19
C CYS A 152 13.26 5.42 9.59
N ILE A 153 12.42 6.43 9.44
CA ILE A 153 12.58 7.73 10.06
C ILE A 153 11.35 7.99 10.93
N ASN A 154 11.56 8.45 12.18
CA ASN A 154 10.46 8.79 13.08
C ASN A 154 9.97 10.24 12.85
N ASN A 155 8.92 10.64 13.58
CA ASN A 155 8.37 12.00 13.50
C ASN A 155 9.32 13.10 13.99
N LYS A 156 10.43 12.75 14.68
CA LYS A 156 11.49 13.70 15.07
C LYS A 156 12.59 13.83 14.01
N GLY A 157 12.50 13.10 12.90
CA GLY A 157 13.54 13.07 11.87
C GLY A 157 14.74 12.20 12.21
N GLU A 158 14.64 11.29 13.18
CA GLU A 158 15.70 10.36 13.59
C GLU A 158 15.59 9.06 12.78
N LEU A 159 16.77 8.58 12.34
CA LEU A 159 16.85 7.31 11.61
C LEU A 159 16.95 6.15 12.60
N ILE A 160 16.13 5.13 12.38
CA ILE A 160 16.06 3.93 13.20
C ILE A 160 16.13 2.72 12.28
N ASN A 161 17.01 1.78 12.60
CA ASN A 161 17.09 0.49 11.94
C ASN A 161 16.43 -0.57 12.82
N TYR A 162 15.62 -1.41 12.21
CA TYR A 162 15.01 -2.57 12.85
C TYR A 162 15.49 -3.83 12.13
N SER A 163 16.09 -4.78 12.86
CA SER A 163 16.29 -6.13 12.35
C SER A 163 14.97 -6.88 12.28
N LYS A 164 14.90 -7.93 11.45
CA LYS A 164 13.69 -8.77 11.32
C LYS A 164 13.16 -9.23 12.69
N ASP A 165 14.06 -9.62 13.61
CA ASP A 165 13.70 -10.16 14.91
C ASP A 165 13.11 -9.12 15.89
N GLN A 166 13.30 -7.84 15.61
CA GLN A 166 12.70 -6.73 16.36
C GLN A 166 11.30 -6.38 15.89
N ILE A 167 10.83 -7.02 14.79
CA ILE A 167 9.54 -6.71 14.16
C ILE A 167 8.64 -7.93 14.24
N ASN A 168 7.48 -7.76 14.87
CA ASN A 168 6.43 -8.76 14.84
C ASN A 168 5.58 -8.54 13.60
N PHE A 169 5.72 -9.43 12.64
CA PHE A 169 4.86 -9.49 11.47
C PHE A 169 3.69 -10.45 11.70
N ASP A 170 2.50 -10.00 11.38
CA ASP A 170 1.28 -10.78 11.39
C ASP A 170 0.55 -10.63 10.05
N TYR A 171 -0.56 -11.31 9.88
CA TYR A 171 -1.38 -11.20 8.68
C TYR A 171 -1.81 -9.75 8.43
N ARG A 172 -1.35 -9.16 7.32
CA ARG A 172 -1.60 -7.76 6.95
C ARG A 172 -1.21 -6.72 8.02
N LYS A 173 -0.16 -7.00 8.78
CA LYS A 173 0.27 -6.12 9.87
C LYS A 173 1.77 -6.25 10.15
N SER A 174 2.38 -5.13 10.55
CA SER A 174 3.67 -5.08 11.26
C SER A 174 3.53 -4.18 12.49
N ASN A 175 4.30 -4.44 13.54
CA ASN A 175 4.31 -3.62 14.75
C ASN A 175 5.22 -2.37 14.66
N LEU A 176 5.65 -2.01 13.46
CA LEU A 176 6.40 -0.77 13.25
C LEU A 176 5.62 0.43 13.78
N PRO A 177 6.26 1.39 14.47
CA PRO A 177 5.60 2.55 15.05
C PRO A 177 4.71 3.29 14.04
N VAL A 178 3.56 3.76 14.50
CA VAL A 178 2.56 4.42 13.62
C VAL A 178 3.15 5.67 12.97
N ASN A 179 3.92 6.47 13.74
CA ASN A 179 4.50 7.72 13.30
C ASN A 179 5.91 7.55 12.70
N SER A 180 6.20 6.38 12.11
CA SER A 180 7.45 6.13 11.40
C SER A 180 7.22 5.94 9.91
N ILE A 181 8.11 6.51 9.10
CA ILE A 181 8.13 6.36 7.65
C ILE A 181 9.23 5.37 7.30
N ILE A 182 8.87 4.28 6.63
CA ILE A 182 9.84 3.33 6.07
C ILE A 182 10.52 4.00 4.89
N ILE A 183 11.85 4.05 4.88
CA ILE A 183 12.65 4.68 3.82
C ILE A 183 13.38 3.67 2.95
N SER A 184 13.74 2.53 3.51
CA SER A 184 14.32 1.40 2.77
C SER A 184 14.14 0.09 3.54
N ALA A 185 14.27 -1.02 2.82
CA ALA A 185 14.32 -2.36 3.38
C ALA A 185 15.50 -3.14 2.78
N LYS A 186 16.08 -4.03 3.57
CA LYS A 186 17.14 -4.96 3.17
C LYS A 186 16.56 -6.37 3.17
N PHE A 187 16.78 -7.08 2.08
CA PHE A 187 16.24 -8.42 1.85
C PHE A 187 17.36 -9.43 1.64
N ASP A 188 17.04 -10.73 1.81
CA ASP A 188 17.94 -11.82 1.42
C ASP A 188 18.15 -11.82 -0.09
N CYS A 189 19.41 -12.10 -0.51
CA CYS A 189 19.76 -12.29 -1.90
C CYS A 189 20.11 -13.77 -2.12
N LEU A 190 19.12 -14.54 -2.54
CA LEU A 190 19.27 -15.95 -2.84
C LEU A 190 19.17 -16.16 -4.35
N TYR A 191 20.23 -16.68 -4.97
CA TYR A 191 20.21 -16.96 -6.40
C TYR A 191 19.44 -18.25 -6.72
N GLY A 192 18.76 -18.26 -7.87
CA GLY A 192 17.93 -19.35 -8.34
C GLY A 192 18.01 -19.58 -9.85
N ASN A 193 17.26 -20.55 -10.33
CA ASN A 193 17.18 -20.84 -11.76
C ASN A 193 16.33 -19.76 -12.47
N LYS A 194 16.92 -19.10 -13.46
CA LYS A 194 16.26 -18.03 -14.23
C LYS A 194 14.93 -18.45 -14.86
N LYS A 195 14.89 -19.64 -15.45
CA LYS A 195 13.69 -20.15 -16.14
C LYS A 195 12.55 -20.41 -15.15
N GLU A 196 12.86 -20.90 -13.94
CA GLU A 196 11.88 -21.13 -12.89
C GLU A 196 11.32 -19.80 -12.36
N ILE A 197 12.18 -18.83 -12.09
CA ILE A 197 11.78 -17.48 -11.67
C ILE A 197 10.83 -16.86 -12.71
N GLN A 198 11.19 -16.92 -13.98
CA GLN A 198 10.37 -16.39 -15.08
C GLN A 198 9.03 -17.10 -15.18
N LEU A 199 9.02 -18.43 -15.07
CA LEU A 199 7.80 -19.22 -15.11
C LEU A 199 6.87 -18.86 -13.93
N ASN A 200 7.41 -18.73 -12.72
CA ASN A 200 6.64 -18.37 -11.54
C ASN A 200 6.01 -16.97 -11.68
N ILE A 201 6.76 -15.96 -12.12
CA ILE A 201 6.25 -14.62 -12.37
C ILE A 201 5.13 -14.64 -13.42
N LYS A 202 5.32 -15.39 -14.52
CA LYS A 202 4.31 -15.53 -15.57
C LYS A 202 3.02 -16.17 -15.04
N ASN A 203 3.16 -17.23 -14.25
CA ASN A 203 2.02 -17.92 -13.65
C ASN A 203 1.25 -17.03 -12.68
N ILE A 204 1.95 -16.30 -11.80
CA ILE A 204 1.35 -15.34 -10.86
C ILE A 204 0.54 -14.28 -11.62
N LYS A 205 1.13 -13.68 -12.64
CA LYS A 205 0.44 -12.67 -13.47
C LYS A 205 -0.80 -13.24 -14.14
N LYS A 206 -0.71 -14.42 -14.74
CA LYS A 206 -1.84 -15.09 -15.41
C LYS A 206 -2.98 -15.41 -14.43
N ILE A 207 -2.67 -15.97 -13.26
CA ILE A 207 -3.67 -16.28 -12.23
C ILE A 207 -4.37 -14.98 -11.82
N ARG A 208 -3.62 -13.91 -11.57
CA ARG A 208 -4.17 -12.62 -11.18
C ARG A 208 -5.04 -12.00 -12.25
N GLU A 209 -4.60 -12.00 -13.50
CA GLU A 209 -5.38 -11.53 -14.65
C GLU A 209 -6.71 -12.27 -14.80
N ASN A 210 -6.71 -13.57 -14.55
CA ASN A 210 -7.90 -14.39 -14.66
C ASN A 210 -8.88 -14.20 -13.49
N SER A 211 -8.39 -13.90 -12.28
CA SER A 211 -9.20 -13.89 -11.06
C SER A 211 -9.57 -12.48 -10.54
N GLN A 212 -8.87 -11.42 -10.95
CA GLN A 212 -9.05 -10.09 -10.38
C GLN A 212 -9.37 -9.03 -11.46
N PRO A 213 -10.13 -7.97 -11.11
CA PRO A 213 -10.46 -6.87 -12.04
C PRO A 213 -9.32 -5.84 -12.13
N ILE A 214 -8.13 -6.28 -12.57
CA ILE A 214 -6.87 -5.49 -12.50
C ILE A 214 -6.86 -4.20 -13.34
N LYS A 215 -7.79 -4.08 -14.30
CA LYS A 215 -7.93 -2.89 -15.17
C LYS A 215 -8.93 -1.87 -14.64
N SER A 216 -9.61 -2.17 -13.52
CA SER A 216 -10.66 -1.33 -12.96
C SER A 216 -10.09 -0.33 -11.94
N LYS A 217 -10.84 0.73 -11.65
CA LYS A 217 -10.55 1.69 -10.56
C LYS A 217 -10.90 1.02 -9.23
N THR A 218 -9.94 0.38 -8.59
CA THR A 218 -10.12 -0.39 -7.35
C THR A 218 -8.86 -0.37 -6.50
N SER A 219 -8.96 -0.49 -5.20
CA SER A 219 -7.83 -0.60 -4.27
C SER A 219 -7.52 -2.04 -3.84
N GLY A 220 -7.77 -3.01 -4.71
CA GLY A 220 -7.51 -4.41 -4.40
C GLY A 220 -8.56 -5.04 -3.49
N SER A 221 -8.13 -5.99 -2.66
CA SER A 221 -9.03 -6.63 -1.68
C SER A 221 -9.55 -5.63 -0.66
N THR A 222 -10.87 -5.51 -0.55
CA THR A 222 -11.52 -4.54 0.35
C THR A 222 -11.42 -4.98 1.81
N PHE A 223 -11.61 -6.29 2.07
CA PHE A 223 -11.61 -6.86 3.41
C PHE A 223 -10.52 -7.91 3.58
N LYS A 224 -10.02 -8.02 4.80
CA LYS A 224 -9.11 -9.10 5.21
C LYS A 224 -9.84 -10.44 5.17
N ASN A 225 -9.11 -11.51 4.91
CA ASN A 225 -9.65 -12.84 5.08
C ASN A 225 -9.82 -13.14 6.57
N PRO A 226 -11.02 -13.55 7.03
CA PRO A 226 -11.19 -14.02 8.40
C PRO A 226 -10.42 -15.34 8.64
N LYS A 227 -10.16 -15.64 9.90
CA LYS A 227 -9.48 -16.89 10.28
C LYS A 227 -10.22 -18.09 9.68
N ASN A 228 -9.49 -18.95 8.98
CA ASN A 228 -9.99 -20.17 8.33
C ASN A 228 -11.08 -19.94 7.25
N ASN A 229 -11.20 -18.72 6.71
CA ASN A 229 -12.18 -18.42 5.67
C ASN A 229 -11.64 -17.40 4.65
N PHE A 230 -12.36 -17.24 3.54
CA PHE A 230 -12.03 -16.26 2.49
C PHE A 230 -13.13 -15.21 2.40
N ALA A 231 -12.79 -13.93 2.55
CA ALA A 231 -13.74 -12.83 2.46
C ALA A 231 -14.53 -12.86 1.14
N ALA A 232 -13.85 -13.09 0.01
CA ALA A 232 -14.52 -13.18 -1.29
C ALA A 232 -15.62 -14.25 -1.34
N LYS A 233 -15.37 -15.43 -0.77
CA LYS A 233 -16.36 -16.53 -0.69
C LYS A 233 -17.56 -16.15 0.18
N LEU A 234 -17.32 -15.54 1.33
CA LEU A 234 -18.38 -15.10 2.24
C LEU A 234 -19.26 -14.03 1.60
N ILE A 235 -18.65 -13.04 0.94
CA ILE A 235 -19.33 -11.95 0.24
C ILE A 235 -20.18 -12.50 -0.91
N GLU A 236 -19.63 -13.39 -1.73
CA GLU A 236 -20.36 -14.04 -2.82
C GLU A 236 -21.55 -14.86 -2.31
N GLN A 237 -21.32 -15.68 -1.29
CA GLN A 237 -22.38 -16.49 -0.68
C GLN A 237 -23.46 -15.64 0.02
N SER A 238 -23.14 -14.41 0.45
CA SER A 238 -24.12 -13.45 0.99
C SER A 238 -24.93 -12.75 -0.11
N GLY A 239 -24.70 -13.08 -1.39
CA GLY A 239 -25.44 -12.49 -2.50
C GLY A 239 -25.01 -11.06 -2.84
N CYS A 240 -23.80 -10.62 -2.41
CA CYS A 240 -23.35 -9.24 -2.59
C CYS A 240 -22.66 -8.97 -3.94
N LYS A 241 -22.37 -9.98 -4.78
CA LYS A 241 -21.83 -9.73 -6.13
C LYS A 241 -22.79 -8.85 -6.94
N GLY A 242 -22.26 -7.84 -7.63
CA GLY A 242 -23.06 -6.90 -8.39
C GLY A 242 -23.86 -5.90 -7.55
N LEU A 243 -23.84 -5.98 -6.20
CA LEU A 243 -24.45 -4.97 -5.36
C LEU A 243 -23.81 -3.61 -5.61
N GLN A 244 -24.62 -2.58 -5.78
CA GLN A 244 -24.16 -1.24 -6.17
C GLN A 244 -24.75 -0.17 -5.23
N VAL A 245 -23.90 0.83 -4.91
CA VAL A 245 -24.30 2.06 -4.22
C VAL A 245 -23.70 3.22 -5.02
N GLY A 246 -24.55 4.09 -5.55
CA GLY A 246 -24.08 5.17 -6.42
C GLY A 246 -23.22 4.66 -7.58
N ASP A 247 -22.00 5.17 -7.68
CA ASP A 247 -21.02 4.77 -8.70
C ASP A 247 -20.07 3.65 -8.24
N VAL A 248 -20.35 2.95 -7.12
CA VAL A 248 -19.52 1.84 -6.63
C VAL A 248 -20.25 0.51 -6.75
N ILE A 249 -19.59 -0.51 -7.28
CA ILE A 249 -20.14 -1.85 -7.45
C ILE A 249 -19.21 -2.92 -6.86
N VAL A 250 -19.79 -3.99 -6.30
CA VAL A 250 -19.04 -5.22 -5.99
C VAL A 250 -18.70 -5.95 -7.28
N SER A 251 -17.44 -6.23 -7.52
CA SER A 251 -16.99 -6.89 -8.73
C SER A 251 -17.61 -8.27 -8.93
N GLU A 252 -18.20 -8.51 -10.10
CA GLU A 252 -18.66 -9.82 -10.53
C GLU A 252 -17.52 -10.84 -10.68
N LYS A 253 -16.32 -10.36 -10.99
CA LYS A 253 -15.14 -11.22 -11.17
C LYS A 253 -14.53 -11.69 -9.86
N HIS A 254 -14.53 -10.83 -8.83
CA HIS A 254 -13.96 -11.14 -7.51
C HIS A 254 -14.70 -10.37 -6.43
N ALA A 255 -15.53 -11.03 -5.65
CA ALA A 255 -16.46 -10.41 -4.72
C ALA A 255 -15.82 -9.53 -3.62
N ASN A 256 -14.53 -9.72 -3.30
CA ASN A 256 -13.80 -8.88 -2.35
C ASN A 256 -13.16 -7.63 -2.99
N PHE A 257 -13.63 -7.20 -4.17
CA PHE A 257 -13.16 -6.01 -4.86
C PHE A 257 -14.33 -5.06 -5.10
N LEU A 258 -14.23 -3.84 -4.60
CA LEU A 258 -15.10 -2.74 -4.96
C LEU A 258 -14.52 -1.99 -6.16
N ILE A 259 -15.36 -1.62 -7.09
CA ILE A 259 -14.98 -0.93 -8.33
C ILE A 259 -15.71 0.40 -8.41
N ASN A 260 -14.97 1.49 -8.59
CA ASN A 260 -15.53 2.78 -8.96
C ASN A 260 -15.79 2.78 -10.48
N LEU A 261 -17.05 2.86 -10.85
CA LEU A 261 -17.50 2.86 -12.24
C LEU A 261 -17.21 4.19 -12.93
N ASN A 262 -17.48 5.32 -12.26
CA ASN A 262 -17.36 6.66 -12.82
C ASN A 262 -16.68 7.64 -11.88
N GLN A 263 -17.45 8.28 -10.98
CA GLN A 263 -17.05 9.35 -10.06
C GLN A 263 -17.52 9.06 -8.62
N ALA A 264 -17.29 7.84 -8.14
CA ALA A 264 -17.67 7.45 -6.79
C ALA A 264 -17.08 8.39 -5.74
N SER A 265 -17.87 8.68 -4.72
CA SER A 265 -17.40 9.31 -3.48
C SER A 265 -16.77 8.28 -2.54
N ALA A 266 -16.00 8.74 -1.56
CA ALA A 266 -15.51 7.87 -0.50
C ALA A 266 -16.66 7.35 0.37
N SER A 267 -17.68 8.14 0.59
CA SER A 267 -18.88 7.75 1.34
C SER A 267 -19.60 6.57 0.68
N GLU A 268 -19.82 6.60 -0.64
CA GLU A 268 -20.42 5.48 -1.36
C GLU A 268 -19.62 4.17 -1.21
N ILE A 269 -18.27 4.26 -1.19
CA ILE A 269 -17.39 3.10 -0.98
C ILE A 269 -17.55 2.56 0.45
N GLU A 270 -17.60 3.44 1.47
CA GLU A 270 -17.80 3.05 2.86
C GLU A 270 -19.21 2.48 3.10
N ASP A 271 -20.24 3.07 2.48
CA ASP A 271 -21.63 2.62 2.58
C ASP A 271 -21.81 1.21 1.99
N LEU A 272 -21.30 0.98 0.76
CA LEU A 272 -21.32 -0.34 0.15
C LEU A 272 -20.53 -1.36 0.99
N GLY A 273 -19.38 -0.95 1.52
CA GLY A 273 -18.59 -1.80 2.41
C GLY A 273 -19.33 -2.16 3.70
N SER A 274 -20.07 -1.23 4.29
CA SER A 274 -20.90 -1.47 5.49
C SER A 274 -22.02 -2.44 5.19
N MET A 275 -22.73 -2.27 4.07
CA MET A 275 -23.78 -3.22 3.63
C MET A 275 -23.24 -4.64 3.46
N ILE A 276 -22.01 -4.79 2.92
CA ILE A 276 -21.36 -6.09 2.77
C ILE A 276 -21.05 -6.71 4.15
N ILE A 277 -20.49 -5.91 5.08
CA ILE A 277 -20.18 -6.35 6.44
C ILE A 277 -21.45 -6.88 7.11
N ASP A 278 -22.56 -6.15 7.01
CA ASP A 278 -23.84 -6.53 7.62
C ASP A 278 -24.42 -7.79 6.97
N ALA A 279 -24.38 -7.89 5.64
CA ALA A 279 -24.87 -9.07 4.92
C ALA A 279 -24.11 -10.35 5.29
N VAL A 280 -22.77 -10.25 5.39
CA VAL A 280 -21.92 -11.37 5.81
C VAL A 280 -22.14 -11.72 7.27
N TYR A 281 -22.25 -10.71 8.14
CA TYR A 281 -22.51 -10.94 9.57
C TYR A 281 -23.86 -11.61 9.81
N ASN A 282 -24.93 -11.14 9.18
CA ASN A 282 -26.27 -11.69 9.31
C ASN A 282 -26.34 -13.16 8.85
N LYS A 283 -25.55 -13.54 7.83
CA LYS A 283 -25.60 -14.90 7.30
C LYS A 283 -24.65 -15.87 8.00
N PHE A 284 -23.46 -15.42 8.40
CA PHE A 284 -22.38 -16.28 8.88
C PHE A 284 -21.93 -16.00 10.30
N ASN A 285 -22.44 -14.93 10.94
CA ASN A 285 -21.97 -14.42 12.24
C ASN A 285 -20.45 -14.12 12.24
N ILE A 286 -19.92 -13.69 11.08
CA ILE A 286 -18.51 -13.31 10.87
C ILE A 286 -18.47 -11.83 10.52
N LYS A 287 -17.79 -11.01 11.33
CA LYS A 287 -17.57 -9.59 11.06
C LYS A 287 -16.33 -9.42 10.20
N LEU A 288 -16.49 -8.91 8.97
CA LEU A 288 -15.36 -8.57 8.10
C LEU A 288 -14.63 -7.33 8.60
N GLU A 289 -13.30 -7.32 8.44
CA GLU A 289 -12.44 -6.17 8.74
C GLU A 289 -11.91 -5.57 7.43
N TRP A 290 -11.89 -4.24 7.37
CA TRP A 290 -11.27 -3.54 6.24
C TRP A 290 -9.79 -3.90 6.11
N GLU A 291 -9.34 -4.23 4.89
CA GLU A 291 -7.93 -4.31 4.52
C GLU A 291 -7.44 -2.96 4.00
N ILE A 292 -8.32 -2.20 3.35
CA ILE A 292 -8.04 -0.87 2.85
C ILE A 292 -7.87 0.10 4.03
N LYS A 293 -6.82 0.90 3.99
CA LYS A 293 -6.59 1.98 4.95
C LYS A 293 -7.51 3.16 4.62
N ILE A 294 -8.32 3.56 5.59
CA ILE A 294 -9.21 4.72 5.47
C ILE A 294 -8.67 5.84 6.35
N ILE A 295 -8.54 7.05 5.79
CA ILE A 295 -8.07 8.27 6.48
C ILE A 295 -8.97 9.46 6.19
N GLY A 296 -8.93 10.47 7.06
CA GLY A 296 -9.72 11.68 6.94
C GLY A 296 -10.95 11.71 7.83
#